data_109d22feb1a15e88b7f6f7fc104cbf14
#
_entry.id   109d22feb1a15e88b7f6f7fc104cbf14
#
_cell.length_a   1.000
_cell.length_b   1.000
_cell.length_c   1.000
_cell.angle_alpha   90.00
_cell.angle_beta   90.00
_cell.angle_gamma   90.00
#
_symmetry.space_group_name_H-M   'P 1'
#
loop_
_entity.id
_entity.type
_entity.pdbx_description
1 polymer ?
#
loop_
_entity_poly.entity_id
_entity_poly.type
_entity_poly.pdbx_seq_one_letter_code
_entity_poly.pdbx_strand_id
1 'polypeptide(L)'
;HYETSRDTAVALPDTDALKERALKLQELAYAASDKSGGGGQSFVSGMNLSQDVMNSAGLQLHYETGLVYQGLMAAVKDGEEAADEFCLTDISQKTVQETVDKAVSGALSKLGADTVPSGKYNIIMDSDTVCSLLERYASVFSARSAYLKTTLLAGKEGEQVASENVTLIDDP
;
A
#
# COMPACT_ATOMS: atom_id res chain seq x y z
N HIS A 1 -22.36 -0.25 19.52
CA HIS A 1 -21.44 -0.75 20.55
C HIS A 1 -20.04 -0.53 19.98
N TYR A 2 -19.28 0.35 20.60
CA TYR A 2 -17.87 0.50 20.26
C TYR A 2 -17.07 -0.43 21.18
N GLU A 3 -16.07 -1.14 20.62
CA GLU A 3 -15.08 -1.79 21.45
C GLU A 3 -14.31 -0.71 22.22
N THR A 4 -14.18 -0.89 23.51
CA THR A 4 -13.48 0.06 24.39
C THR A 4 -11.97 -0.20 24.45
N SER A 5 -11.53 -1.35 23.96
CA SER A 5 -10.13 -1.74 23.91
C SER A 5 -9.90 -2.72 22.76
N ARG A 6 -8.88 -2.49 21.98
CA ARG A 6 -8.41 -3.39 20.92
C ARG A 6 -6.88 -3.41 20.95
N ASP A 7 -6.31 -4.59 20.94
CA ASP A 7 -4.86 -4.80 20.92
C ASP A 7 -4.51 -5.68 19.72
N THR A 8 -3.83 -5.08 18.77
CA THR A 8 -3.22 -5.73 17.59
C THR A 8 -1.75 -5.35 17.45
N ALA A 9 -1.10 -5.00 18.57
CA ALA A 9 0.33 -4.73 18.60
C ALA A 9 1.13 -5.95 18.13
N VAL A 10 2.23 -5.70 17.46
CA VAL A 10 3.13 -6.75 16.96
C VAL A 10 4.46 -6.73 17.71
N ALA A 11 5.07 -7.89 17.86
CA ALA A 11 6.44 -7.98 18.35
C ALA A 11 7.37 -7.40 17.27
N LEU A 12 7.98 -6.25 17.56
CA LEU A 12 8.93 -5.63 16.65
C LEU A 12 10.24 -6.42 16.66
N PRO A 13 10.77 -6.81 15.48
CA PRO A 13 12.12 -7.37 15.39
C PRO A 13 13.16 -6.36 15.87
N ASP A 14 14.28 -6.82 16.37
CA ASP A 14 15.39 -5.95 16.70
C ASP A 14 16.02 -5.30 15.45
N THR A 15 16.82 -4.26 15.66
CA THR A 15 17.43 -3.50 14.56
C THR A 15 18.34 -4.35 13.67
N ASP A 16 19.02 -5.34 14.21
CA ASP A 16 19.91 -6.21 13.43
C ASP A 16 19.10 -7.13 12.53
N ALA A 17 18.00 -7.70 13.01
CA ALA A 17 17.08 -8.50 12.21
C ALA A 17 16.40 -7.68 11.08
N LEU A 18 16.02 -6.44 11.37
CA LEU A 18 15.47 -5.52 10.34
C LEU A 18 16.51 -5.22 9.26
N LYS A 19 17.76 -4.95 9.68
CA LYS A 19 18.88 -4.71 8.77
C LYS A 19 19.21 -5.91 7.91
N GLU A 20 19.31 -7.09 8.51
CA GLU A 20 19.58 -8.33 7.79
C GLU A 20 18.52 -8.61 6.73
N ARG A 21 17.26 -8.40 7.06
CA ARG A 21 16.14 -8.56 6.14
C ARG A 21 16.19 -7.55 4.98
N ALA A 22 16.54 -6.29 5.25
CA ALA A 22 16.71 -5.27 4.21
C ALA A 22 17.86 -5.59 3.27
N LEU A 23 19.00 -6.06 3.80
CA LEU A 23 20.14 -6.51 2.99
C LEU A 23 19.77 -7.74 2.14
N LYS A 24 18.97 -8.65 2.68
CA LYS A 24 18.50 -9.83 1.94
C LYS A 24 17.58 -9.48 0.78
N LEU A 25 16.69 -8.50 0.96
CA LEU A 25 15.88 -7.94 -0.15
C LEU A 25 16.76 -7.44 -1.29
N GLN A 26 17.78 -6.66 -0.97
CA GLN A 26 18.69 -6.10 -1.96
C GLN A 26 19.53 -7.18 -2.65
N GLU A 27 20.09 -8.11 -1.90
CA GLU A 27 20.88 -9.22 -2.44
C GLU A 27 20.08 -10.04 -3.46
N LEU A 28 18.86 -10.44 -3.08
CA LEU A 28 17.99 -11.22 -3.95
C LEU A 28 17.51 -10.43 -5.17
N ALA A 29 17.25 -9.11 -5.02
CA ALA A 29 16.89 -8.27 -6.14
C ALA A 29 18.01 -8.17 -7.19
N TYR A 30 19.26 -8.06 -6.76
CA TYR A 30 20.40 -8.07 -7.68
C TYR A 30 20.63 -9.42 -8.33
N ALA A 31 20.36 -10.51 -7.62
CA ALA A 31 20.53 -11.86 -8.14
C ALA A 31 19.38 -12.30 -9.08
N ALA A 32 18.23 -11.63 -9.03
CA ALA A 32 17.00 -12.05 -9.73
C ALA A 32 17.08 -11.86 -11.25
N SER A 33 17.93 -10.94 -11.74
CA SER A 33 18.11 -10.69 -13.18
C SER A 33 19.47 -10.09 -13.46
N ASP A 34 20.07 -10.41 -14.61
CA ASP A 34 21.28 -9.77 -15.14
C ASP A 34 21.06 -8.30 -15.50
N LYS A 35 19.80 -7.88 -15.66
CA LYS A 35 19.39 -6.48 -15.86
C LYS A 35 19.17 -5.73 -14.56
N SER A 36 19.13 -6.41 -13.41
CA SER A 36 19.01 -5.77 -12.09
C SER A 36 20.30 -5.04 -11.75
N GLY A 37 20.19 -3.79 -11.32
CA GLY A 37 21.38 -3.00 -11.00
C GLY A 37 21.04 -1.59 -10.55
N GLY A 38 22.05 -0.87 -10.15
CA GLY A 38 22.13 0.47 -9.62
C GLY A 38 20.87 1.35 -9.51
N GLY A 39 20.60 1.89 -8.31
CA GLY A 39 19.50 2.81 -8.05
C GLY A 39 18.32 2.20 -7.29
N GLY A 40 18.32 0.89 -7.08
CA GLY A 40 17.30 0.24 -6.24
C GLY A 40 17.46 0.60 -4.75
N GLN A 41 16.37 0.52 -4.00
CA GLN A 41 16.35 0.76 -2.54
C GLN A 41 15.60 -0.37 -1.85
N SER A 42 16.10 -0.78 -0.70
CA SER A 42 15.42 -1.73 0.19
C SER A 42 15.35 -1.17 1.60
N PHE A 43 14.24 -1.41 2.27
CA PHE A 43 14.09 -1.06 3.68
C PHE A 43 13.13 -2.01 4.38
N VAL A 44 13.27 -2.09 5.68
CA VAL A 44 12.30 -2.74 6.57
C VAL A 44 12.02 -1.77 7.71
N SER A 45 10.75 -1.59 8.04
CA SER A 45 10.34 -0.72 9.12
C SER A 45 9.23 -1.38 9.94
N GLY A 46 9.24 -1.10 11.23
CA GLY A 46 8.19 -1.56 12.14
C GLY A 46 7.76 -0.46 13.08
N MET A 47 6.47 -0.44 13.41
CA MET A 47 5.91 0.50 14.39
C MET A 47 4.80 -0.17 15.19
N ASN A 48 4.69 0.21 16.44
CA ASN A 48 3.51 0.04 17.26
C ASN A 48 2.96 1.42 17.61
N LEU A 49 1.64 1.56 17.52
CA LEU A 49 0.90 2.76 17.90
C LEU A 49 -0.01 2.40 19.06
N SER A 50 0.05 3.18 20.15
CA SER A 50 -0.90 3.15 21.24
C SER A 50 -1.67 4.44 21.25
N GLN A 51 -2.99 4.39 21.27
CA GLN A 51 -3.85 5.56 21.23
C GLN A 51 -4.96 5.47 22.27
N ASP A 52 -5.09 6.52 23.07
CA ASP A 52 -6.18 6.74 24.00
C ASP A 52 -7.05 7.89 23.50
N VAL A 53 -8.35 7.66 23.41
CA VAL A 53 -9.34 8.68 23.04
C VAL A 53 -10.33 8.83 24.18
N MET A 54 -10.45 10.03 24.71
CA MET A 54 -11.40 10.32 25.79
C MET A 54 -12.01 11.71 25.63
N ASN A 55 -13.21 11.88 26.19
CA ASN A 55 -13.90 13.17 26.20
C ASN A 55 -14.66 13.40 27.52
N SER A 56 -15.16 14.61 27.71
CA SER A 56 -15.92 15.01 28.90
C SER A 56 -17.31 14.36 29.03
N ALA A 57 -17.80 13.69 27.99
CA ALA A 57 -19.05 12.96 27.98
C ALA A 57 -18.88 11.48 28.41
N GLY A 58 -17.71 11.08 28.88
CA GLY A 58 -17.43 9.75 29.42
C GLY A 58 -16.93 8.73 28.35
N LEU A 59 -16.63 9.15 27.14
CA LEU A 59 -15.98 8.28 26.17
C LEU A 59 -14.56 7.97 26.65
N GLN A 60 -14.21 6.69 26.68
CA GLN A 60 -12.86 6.19 26.93
C GLN A 60 -12.62 5.01 26.00
N LEU A 61 -11.71 5.18 25.06
CA LEU A 61 -11.29 4.16 24.10
C LEU A 61 -9.78 4.03 24.17
N HIS A 62 -9.30 2.80 24.15
CA HIS A 62 -7.88 2.49 24.04
C HIS A 62 -7.69 1.47 22.93
N TYR A 63 -6.73 1.70 22.05
CA TYR A 63 -6.32 0.68 21.11
C TYR A 63 -4.81 0.70 20.87
N GLU A 64 -4.28 -0.48 20.66
CA GLU A 64 -2.91 -0.70 20.21
C GLU A 64 -2.92 -1.39 18.86
N THR A 65 -2.07 -0.94 17.98
CA THR A 65 -1.88 -1.57 16.67
C THR A 65 -0.43 -1.56 16.29
N GLY A 66 -0.01 -2.54 15.52
CA GLY A 66 1.36 -2.62 15.06
C GLY A 66 1.46 -3.18 13.65
N LEU A 67 2.52 -2.78 12.98
CA LEU A 67 2.83 -3.20 11.62
C LEU A 67 4.33 -3.30 11.43
N VAL A 68 4.78 -4.37 10.78
CA VAL A 68 6.15 -4.48 10.26
C VAL A 68 6.06 -4.71 8.76
N TYR A 69 6.66 -3.83 8.00
CA TYR A 69 6.61 -3.87 6.55
C TYR A 69 8.01 -3.80 5.95
N GLN A 70 8.12 -4.36 4.77
CA GLN A 70 9.31 -4.34 3.93
C GLN A 70 8.99 -3.68 2.59
N GLY A 71 9.93 -2.87 2.10
CA GLY A 71 9.83 -2.19 0.82
C GLY A 71 11.05 -2.47 -0.03
N LEU A 72 10.80 -2.67 -1.31
CA LEU A 72 11.84 -2.81 -2.33
C LEU A 72 11.45 -1.99 -3.55
N MET A 73 12.32 -1.08 -3.94
CA MET A 73 12.34 -0.48 -5.27
C MET A 73 13.37 -1.23 -6.10
N ALA A 74 12.90 -2.08 -7.01
CA ALA A 74 13.77 -2.77 -7.94
C ALA A 74 13.99 -1.89 -9.16
N ALA A 75 15.25 -1.67 -9.53
CA ALA A 75 15.64 -0.96 -10.74
C ALA A 75 16.30 -1.94 -11.71
N VAL A 76 15.89 -1.87 -12.97
CA VAL A 76 16.45 -2.69 -14.07
C VAL A 76 16.89 -1.81 -15.22
N LYS A 77 17.89 -2.28 -15.96
CA LYS A 77 18.43 -1.55 -17.10
C LYS A 77 18.75 -2.49 -18.26
N ASP A 78 18.40 -2.07 -19.49
CA ASP A 78 18.75 -2.75 -20.72
C ASP A 78 19.25 -1.72 -21.74
N GLY A 79 20.54 -1.70 -21.98
CA GLY A 79 21.17 -0.66 -22.80
C GLY A 79 20.98 0.73 -22.17
N GLU A 80 20.26 1.61 -22.87
CA GLU A 80 19.93 2.96 -22.39
C GLU A 80 18.56 3.02 -21.69
N GLU A 81 17.74 1.99 -21.84
CA GLU A 81 16.44 1.91 -21.18
C GLU A 81 16.60 1.52 -19.71
N ALA A 82 15.83 2.17 -18.87
CA ALA A 82 15.74 1.85 -17.43
C ALA A 82 14.29 1.90 -16.98
N ALA A 83 13.96 1.00 -16.07
CA ALA A 83 12.65 0.95 -15.45
C ALA A 83 12.77 0.57 -13.98
N ASP A 84 11.79 0.94 -13.20
CA ASP A 84 11.71 0.58 -11.77
C ASP A 84 10.30 0.18 -11.38
N GLU A 85 10.22 -0.57 -10.30
CA GLU A 85 8.98 -0.96 -9.63
C GLU A 85 9.17 -0.90 -8.13
N PHE A 86 8.20 -0.31 -7.44
CA PHE A 86 8.16 -0.28 -5.98
C PHE A 86 7.14 -1.28 -5.45
N CYS A 87 7.57 -2.13 -4.53
CA CYS A 87 6.72 -3.10 -3.85
C CYS A 87 6.84 -2.91 -2.35
N LEU A 88 5.70 -2.64 -1.69
CA LEU A 88 5.58 -2.57 -0.23
C LEU A 88 4.71 -3.73 0.25
N THR A 89 5.16 -4.46 1.25
CA THR A 89 4.44 -5.63 1.78
C THR A 89 4.56 -5.72 3.29
N ASP A 90 3.51 -6.21 3.93
CA ASP A 90 3.55 -6.65 5.31
C ASP A 90 4.36 -7.95 5.41
N ILE A 91 5.31 -8.01 6.34
CA ILE A 91 6.17 -9.18 6.52
C ILE A 91 5.44 -10.42 7.02
N SER A 92 4.25 -10.25 7.61
CA SER A 92 3.39 -11.37 8.03
C SER A 92 2.65 -12.02 6.86
N GLN A 93 2.47 -11.29 5.77
CA GLN A 93 1.71 -11.72 4.59
C GLN A 93 2.60 -12.18 3.45
N LYS A 94 3.80 -11.61 3.32
CA LYS A 94 4.71 -11.87 2.21
C LYS A 94 6.14 -12.15 2.67
N THR A 95 6.72 -13.14 2.05
CA THR A 95 8.15 -13.45 2.21
C THR A 95 9.03 -12.41 1.51
N VAL A 96 10.32 -12.43 1.82
CA VAL A 96 11.32 -11.62 1.11
C VAL A 96 11.33 -11.97 -0.39
N GLN A 97 11.29 -13.27 -0.72
CA GLN A 97 11.32 -13.75 -2.12
C GLN A 97 10.10 -13.25 -2.92
N GLU A 98 8.89 -13.37 -2.38
CA GLU A 98 7.67 -12.89 -3.07
C GLU A 98 7.69 -11.38 -3.32
N THR A 99 8.27 -10.60 -2.39
CA THR A 99 8.43 -9.15 -2.57
C THR A 99 9.43 -8.85 -3.68
N VAL A 100 10.54 -9.57 -3.72
CA VAL A 100 11.56 -9.45 -4.77
C VAL A 100 10.99 -9.86 -6.14
N ASP A 101 10.32 -11.00 -6.21
CA ASP A 101 9.75 -11.51 -7.47
C ASP A 101 8.74 -10.50 -8.05
N LYS A 102 7.88 -9.93 -7.20
CA LYS A 102 6.91 -8.91 -7.61
C LYS A 102 7.60 -7.65 -8.12
N ALA A 103 8.55 -7.10 -7.37
CA ALA A 103 9.22 -5.85 -7.73
C ALA A 103 10.09 -6.02 -8.99
N VAL A 104 10.89 -7.08 -9.09
CA VAL A 104 11.78 -7.29 -10.24
C VAL A 104 10.98 -7.63 -11.50
N SER A 105 9.97 -8.51 -11.42
CA SER A 105 9.12 -8.82 -12.59
C SER A 105 8.34 -7.60 -13.07
N GLY A 106 7.85 -6.77 -12.14
CA GLY A 106 7.18 -5.52 -12.46
C GLY A 106 8.11 -4.54 -13.20
N ALA A 107 9.33 -4.35 -12.69
CA ALA A 107 10.33 -3.50 -13.35
C ALA A 107 10.70 -4.03 -14.75
N LEU A 108 10.96 -5.34 -14.88
CA LEU A 108 11.28 -5.97 -16.17
C LEU A 108 10.16 -5.84 -17.20
N SER A 109 8.91 -5.91 -16.77
CA SER A 109 7.74 -5.78 -17.66
C SER A 109 7.57 -4.40 -18.28
N LYS A 110 8.24 -3.38 -17.73
CA LYS A 110 8.22 -2.00 -18.21
C LYS A 110 9.30 -1.70 -19.25
N LEU A 111 10.31 -2.57 -19.36
CA LEU A 111 11.33 -2.42 -20.41
C LEU A 111 10.71 -2.64 -21.79
N GLY A 112 11.07 -1.79 -22.74
CA GLY A 112 10.53 -1.78 -24.11
C GLY A 112 9.09 -1.25 -24.20
N ALA A 113 8.56 -0.64 -23.13
CA ALA A 113 7.25 -0.01 -23.18
C ALA A 113 7.28 1.26 -24.04
N ASP A 114 6.30 1.41 -24.91
CA ASP A 114 6.14 2.59 -25.78
C ASP A 114 4.90 3.40 -25.37
N THR A 115 4.82 4.62 -25.89
CA THR A 115 3.68 5.51 -25.63
C THR A 115 2.42 5.02 -26.37
N VAL A 116 1.28 5.07 -25.69
CA VAL A 116 0.00 4.76 -26.31
C VAL A 116 -0.59 6.04 -26.94
N PRO A 117 -1.06 6.00 -28.20
CA PRO A 117 -1.73 7.16 -28.81
C PRO A 117 -2.93 7.64 -27.99
N SER A 118 -3.22 8.94 -28.05
CA SER A 118 -4.42 9.47 -27.37
C SER A 118 -5.69 8.81 -27.90
N GLY A 119 -6.56 8.33 -27.02
CA GLY A 119 -7.76 7.59 -27.40
C GLY A 119 -8.62 7.21 -26.21
N LYS A 120 -9.69 6.46 -26.50
CA LYS A 120 -10.51 5.80 -25.47
C LYS A 120 -10.15 4.32 -25.43
N TYR A 121 -9.80 3.84 -24.26
CA TYR A 121 -9.35 2.48 -24.06
C TYR A 121 -10.12 1.81 -22.92
N ASN A 122 -10.33 0.50 -23.05
CA ASN A 122 -10.72 -0.32 -21.92
C ASN A 122 -9.46 -0.59 -21.08
N ILE A 123 -9.49 -0.26 -19.80
CA ILE A 123 -8.35 -0.36 -18.92
C ILE A 123 -8.63 -1.47 -17.89
N ILE A 124 -7.68 -2.39 -17.74
CA ILE A 124 -7.64 -3.35 -16.63
C ILE A 124 -6.59 -2.82 -15.65
N MET A 125 -7.00 -2.59 -14.41
CA MET A 125 -6.12 -2.14 -13.34
C MET A 125 -5.85 -3.32 -12.39
N ASP A 126 -4.62 -3.43 -11.91
CA ASP A 126 -4.30 -4.34 -10.82
C ASP A 126 -4.88 -3.85 -9.47
N SER A 127 -4.85 -4.72 -8.47
CA SER A 127 -5.38 -4.42 -7.14
C SER A 127 -4.69 -3.23 -6.48
N ASP A 128 -3.38 -3.09 -6.62
CA ASP A 128 -2.61 -2.03 -5.97
C ASP A 128 -2.94 -0.67 -6.58
N THR A 129 -3.09 -0.61 -7.91
CA THR A 129 -3.55 0.58 -8.62
C THR A 129 -4.97 0.98 -8.21
N VAL A 130 -5.88 0.00 -8.10
CA VAL A 130 -7.27 0.27 -7.66
C VAL A 130 -7.30 0.74 -6.21
N CYS A 131 -6.55 0.11 -5.29
CA CYS A 131 -6.44 0.54 -3.90
C CYS A 131 -5.92 1.98 -3.79
N SER A 132 -4.83 2.31 -4.48
CA SER A 132 -4.26 3.65 -4.49
C SER A 132 -5.24 4.70 -5.03
N LEU A 133 -6.03 4.34 -6.05
CA LEU A 133 -7.07 5.21 -6.59
C LEU A 133 -8.19 5.44 -5.56
N LEU A 134 -8.68 4.37 -4.92
CA LEU A 134 -9.73 4.45 -3.91
C LEU A 134 -9.28 5.24 -2.67
N GLU A 135 -8.07 5.03 -2.19
CA GLU A 135 -7.47 5.81 -1.09
C GLU A 135 -7.44 7.31 -1.42
N ARG A 136 -7.04 7.66 -2.63
CA ARG A 136 -7.01 9.06 -3.08
C ARG A 136 -8.39 9.71 -3.07
N TYR A 137 -9.42 8.95 -3.33
CA TYR A 137 -10.80 9.42 -3.39
C TYR A 137 -11.63 9.08 -2.15
N ALA A 138 -11.05 8.44 -1.12
CA ALA A 138 -11.78 8.03 0.10
C ALA A 138 -12.53 9.19 0.77
N SER A 139 -11.97 10.41 0.73
CA SER A 139 -12.61 11.60 1.28
C SER A 139 -13.95 11.96 0.63
N VAL A 140 -14.24 11.47 -0.59
CA VAL A 140 -15.52 11.67 -1.27
C VAL A 140 -16.69 11.06 -0.51
N PHE A 141 -16.43 9.96 0.21
CA PHE A 141 -17.41 9.24 1.04
C PHE A 141 -17.53 9.77 2.47
N SER A 142 -16.76 10.79 2.83
CA SER A 142 -16.76 11.37 4.17
C SER A 142 -18.02 12.20 4.44
N ALA A 143 -18.66 11.98 5.59
CA ALA A 143 -19.77 12.83 6.06
C ALA A 143 -19.37 14.31 6.17
N ARG A 144 -18.09 14.59 6.52
CA ARG A 144 -17.55 15.96 6.51
C ARG A 144 -17.57 16.58 5.12
N SER A 145 -17.19 15.84 4.09
CA SER A 145 -17.20 16.32 2.70
C SER A 145 -18.63 16.58 2.23
N ALA A 146 -19.59 15.73 2.64
CA ALA A 146 -21.01 15.95 2.37
C ALA A 146 -21.54 17.22 3.06
N TYR A 147 -21.21 17.41 4.35
CA TYR A 147 -21.60 18.60 5.11
C TYR A 147 -21.03 19.89 4.50
N LEU A 148 -19.77 19.87 4.08
CA LEU A 148 -19.11 21.01 3.44
C LEU A 148 -19.50 21.19 1.96
N LYS A 149 -20.31 20.29 1.42
CA LYS A 149 -20.72 20.26 0.00
C LYS A 149 -19.53 20.22 -0.97
N THR A 150 -18.47 19.53 -0.59
CA THR A 150 -17.25 19.32 -1.41
C THR A 150 -17.25 17.98 -2.14
N THR A 151 -18.30 17.18 -1.99
CA THR A 151 -18.52 15.91 -2.70
C THR A 151 -19.83 15.95 -3.50
N LEU A 152 -19.85 15.28 -4.65
CA LEU A 152 -21.05 15.08 -5.46
C LEU A 152 -22.00 14.03 -4.86
N LEU A 153 -21.59 13.34 -3.78
CA LEU A 153 -22.41 12.35 -3.08
C LEU A 153 -23.27 12.97 -1.96
N ALA A 154 -23.15 14.27 -1.72
CA ALA A 154 -23.97 14.94 -0.71
C ALA A 154 -25.48 14.81 -1.04
N GLY A 155 -26.25 14.25 -0.08
CA GLY A 155 -27.69 14.03 -0.23
C GLY A 155 -28.06 12.81 -1.07
N LYS A 156 -27.11 11.89 -1.28
CA LYS A 156 -27.33 10.64 -2.03
C LYS A 156 -27.36 9.40 -1.13
N GLU A 157 -27.63 9.61 0.15
CA GLU A 157 -27.80 8.50 1.10
C GLU A 157 -28.93 7.58 0.65
N GLY A 158 -28.66 6.29 0.53
CA GLY A 158 -29.60 5.27 0.05
C GLY A 158 -29.70 5.16 -1.48
N GLU A 159 -29.02 6.02 -2.25
CA GLU A 159 -28.93 5.87 -3.70
C GLU A 159 -27.75 4.95 -4.09
N GLN A 160 -27.91 4.19 -5.16
CA GLN A 160 -26.82 3.41 -5.75
C GLN A 160 -25.88 4.36 -6.50
N VAL A 161 -24.62 4.46 -6.03
CA VAL A 161 -23.60 5.37 -6.58
C VAL A 161 -22.47 4.64 -7.33
N ALA A 162 -22.49 3.30 -7.31
CA ALA A 162 -21.54 2.45 -8.00
C ALA A 162 -22.24 1.21 -8.58
N SER A 163 -21.50 0.41 -9.35
CA SER A 163 -21.97 -0.89 -9.83
C SER A 163 -22.31 -1.82 -8.65
N GLU A 164 -23.28 -2.72 -8.83
CA GLU A 164 -23.67 -3.72 -7.83
C GLU A 164 -22.51 -4.64 -7.39
N ASN A 165 -21.48 -4.76 -8.22
CA ASN A 165 -20.28 -5.54 -7.92
C ASN A 165 -19.25 -4.80 -7.05
N VAL A 166 -19.50 -3.53 -6.71
CA VAL A 166 -18.59 -2.70 -5.91
C VAL A 166 -19.19 -2.44 -4.54
N THR A 167 -18.49 -2.87 -3.50
CA THR A 167 -18.84 -2.59 -2.11
C THR A 167 -17.64 -1.95 -1.43
N LEU A 168 -17.83 -0.79 -0.84
CA LEU A 168 -16.85 -0.13 0.04
C LEU A 168 -17.38 -0.18 1.46
N ILE A 169 -16.55 -0.68 2.37
CA ILE A 169 -16.89 -0.81 3.79
C ILE A 169 -15.91 0.05 4.58
N ASP A 170 -16.44 0.90 5.44
CA ASP A 170 -15.68 1.59 6.49
C ASP A 170 -15.94 0.81 7.78
N ASP A 171 -14.93 0.09 8.24
CA ASP A 171 -14.99 -0.79 9.41
C ASP A 171 -13.92 -0.32 10.42
N PRO A 172 -14.33 0.51 11.41
CA PRO A 172 -13.41 1.13 12.38
C PRO A 172 -12.82 0.14 13.40
#